data_703f27920d30dbb0cc9f4126727a53d4
#
_entry.id   703f27920d30dbb0cc9f4126727a53d4
#
_cell.length_a   1.000
_cell.length_b   1.000
_cell.length_c   1.000
_cell.angle_alpha   90.00
_cell.angle_beta   90.00
_cell.angle_gamma   90.00
#
_symmetry.space_group_name_H-M   'P 1'
#
loop_
_entity.id
_entity.type
_entity.pdbx_description
1 polymer ?
#
loop_
_entity_poly.entity_id
_entity_poly.type
_entity_poly.pdbx_seq_one_letter_code
_entity_poly.pdbx_strand_id
1 'polypeptide(L)'
;VPKHSIKVVGIVVKRDRAEALELGTTLTRWLRERRKKVLAEPAAAQVMGAEPVSREDLAHHADLIVVLGGDGTLLGIARKVGRRETPILGINLGGLGFLTEASINEARQALERVLDGDYETDRRITLEAEVCRGAGRSAEVVKHFLAVNDAVFNKGPLGRMMQLDVTAEGQRFCEYRADGLIVSTPTGSTAYALSAGGPIVYPSLGVLVLAPICPHTLSNRPVVLPDSFEIEVHVKSPDHDSTMLSIDGQESAQLSEDEYVRIRRGRYAVVLIRSPHPYFEIWRDKLHWG
;
A
#
# COMPACT_ATOMS: atom_id res chain seq x y z
N VAL A 1 -8.21 4.64 18.81
CA VAL A 1 -6.84 5.10 19.10
C VAL A 1 -6.98 6.25 20.10
N PRO A 2 -6.22 6.27 21.23
CA PRO A 2 -6.25 7.41 22.12
C PRO A 2 -5.87 8.67 21.34
N LYS A 3 -6.68 9.73 21.48
CA LYS A 3 -6.43 11.03 20.82
C LYS A 3 -5.20 11.69 21.46
N HIS A 4 -4.01 11.29 21.00
CA HIS A 4 -2.78 11.95 21.43
C HIS A 4 -2.71 13.35 20.82
N SER A 5 -2.20 14.30 21.60
CA SER A 5 -1.95 15.65 21.10
C SER A 5 -0.94 15.62 19.95
N ILE A 6 -1.37 15.95 18.75
CA ILE A 6 -0.51 16.03 17.56
C ILE A 6 0.45 17.23 17.76
N LYS A 7 1.74 16.96 17.88
CA LYS A 7 2.81 17.96 18.02
C LYS A 7 3.70 18.04 16.80
N VAL A 8 3.93 16.91 16.15
CA VAL A 8 4.82 16.74 15.00
C VAL A 8 4.00 16.29 13.79
N VAL A 9 4.02 17.08 12.72
CA VAL A 9 3.34 16.77 11.47
C VAL A 9 4.37 16.51 10.38
N GLY A 10 4.33 15.32 9.77
CA GLY A 10 5.14 15.01 8.60
C GLY A 10 4.36 15.38 7.33
N ILE A 11 4.96 16.12 6.41
CA ILE A 11 4.36 16.43 5.11
C ILE A 11 5.16 15.72 4.02
N VAL A 12 4.47 14.86 3.27
CA VAL A 12 5.01 14.14 2.11
C VAL A 12 4.38 14.70 0.85
N VAL A 13 5.19 15.15 -0.11
CA VAL A 13 4.70 15.76 -1.34
C VAL A 13 5.02 14.89 -2.56
N LYS A 14 4.15 14.90 -3.56
CA LYS A 14 4.43 14.32 -4.87
C LYS A 14 5.51 15.15 -5.56
N ARG A 15 6.65 14.53 -5.90
CA ARG A 15 7.88 15.20 -6.32
C ARG A 15 7.71 16.10 -7.56
N ASP A 16 6.91 15.70 -8.53
CA ASP A 16 6.81 16.38 -9.84
C ASP A 16 5.57 17.29 -9.96
N ARG A 17 5.09 17.84 -8.84
CA ARG A 17 3.92 18.70 -8.80
C ARG A 17 4.18 19.99 -8.02
N ALA A 18 4.27 21.11 -8.74
CA ALA A 18 4.45 22.44 -8.15
C ALA A 18 3.31 22.77 -7.14
N GLU A 19 2.08 22.43 -7.49
CA GLU A 19 0.89 22.62 -6.65
C GLU A 19 1.03 21.92 -5.27
N ALA A 20 1.70 20.75 -5.22
CA ALA A 20 1.96 20.07 -3.96
C ALA A 20 2.90 20.86 -3.05
N LEU A 21 3.93 21.47 -3.65
CA LEU A 21 4.89 22.28 -2.91
C LEU A 21 4.28 23.61 -2.43
N GLU A 22 3.45 24.25 -3.25
CA GLU A 22 2.74 25.48 -2.88
C GLU A 22 1.77 25.25 -1.71
N LEU A 23 0.95 24.20 -1.83
CA LEU A 23 0.04 23.78 -0.75
C LEU A 23 0.85 23.40 0.50
N GLY A 24 1.92 22.61 0.35
CA GLY A 24 2.80 22.21 1.44
C GLY A 24 3.43 23.41 2.15
N THR A 25 3.85 24.43 1.41
CA THR A 25 4.38 25.69 1.95
C THR A 25 3.32 26.43 2.76
N THR A 26 2.12 26.53 2.23
CA THR A 26 0.99 27.17 2.90
C THR A 26 0.61 26.45 4.20
N LEU A 27 0.48 25.13 4.15
CA LEU A 27 0.17 24.31 5.33
C LEU A 27 1.30 24.32 6.36
N THR A 28 2.55 24.33 5.93
CA THR A 28 3.71 24.43 6.84
C THR A 28 3.67 25.72 7.63
N ARG A 29 3.45 26.86 6.98
CA ARG A 29 3.32 28.17 7.65
C ARG A 29 2.19 28.15 8.66
N TRP A 30 1.01 27.69 8.24
CA TRP A 30 -0.19 27.62 9.08
C TRP A 30 -0.03 26.70 10.30
N LEU A 31 0.67 25.56 10.15
CA LEU A 31 1.00 24.64 11.25
C LEU A 31 1.98 25.27 12.25
N ARG A 32 3.00 25.99 11.75
CA ARG A 32 3.99 26.67 12.61
C ARG A 32 3.36 27.77 13.44
N GLU A 33 2.42 28.54 12.90
CA GLU A 33 1.63 29.54 13.65
C GLU A 33 0.87 28.87 14.83
N ARG A 34 0.52 27.60 14.68
CA ARG A 34 -0.10 26.75 15.72
C ARG A 34 0.91 25.99 16.59
N ARG A 35 2.17 26.40 16.52
CA ARG A 35 3.28 25.79 17.29
C ARG A 35 3.46 24.29 17.04
N LYS A 36 3.15 23.82 15.82
CA LYS A 36 3.43 22.45 15.40
C LYS A 36 4.80 22.38 14.75
N LYS A 37 5.56 21.32 15.06
CA LYS A 37 6.79 20.97 14.34
C LYS A 37 6.40 20.33 13.02
N VAL A 38 7.04 20.76 11.92
CA VAL A 38 6.75 20.21 10.57
C VAL A 38 8.02 19.58 10.02
N LEU A 39 7.90 18.30 9.64
CA LEU A 39 8.95 17.49 9.02
C LEU A 39 8.63 17.28 7.54
N ALA A 40 9.65 17.26 6.69
CA ALA A 40 9.51 16.89 5.27
C ALA A 40 10.82 16.31 4.72
N GLU A 41 10.74 15.63 3.56
CA GLU A 41 11.95 15.17 2.85
C GLU A 41 12.81 16.39 2.44
N PRO A 42 14.16 16.26 2.36
CA PRO A 42 15.07 17.40 2.26
C PRO A 42 14.75 18.39 1.15
N ALA A 43 14.47 17.93 -0.06
CA ALA A 43 14.16 18.80 -1.20
C ALA A 43 12.85 19.60 -0.99
N ALA A 44 11.83 18.97 -0.45
CA ALA A 44 10.55 19.63 -0.13
C ALA A 44 10.70 20.54 1.08
N ALA A 45 11.42 20.10 2.10
CA ALA A 45 11.66 20.86 3.32
C ALA A 45 12.31 22.23 3.06
N GLN A 46 13.28 22.26 2.14
CA GLN A 46 13.95 23.51 1.74
C GLN A 46 12.97 24.52 1.16
N VAL A 47 12.03 24.09 0.32
CA VAL A 47 11.03 24.98 -0.31
C VAL A 47 9.95 25.38 0.68
N MET A 48 9.47 24.43 1.47
CA MET A 48 8.34 24.61 2.39
C MET A 48 8.74 25.30 3.71
N GLY A 49 10.05 25.39 4.00
CA GLY A 49 10.54 25.86 5.28
C GLY A 49 10.30 24.86 6.42
N ALA A 50 10.18 23.56 6.14
CA ALA A 50 10.04 22.49 7.13
C ALA A 50 11.42 22.01 7.62
N GLU A 51 11.44 21.17 8.65
CA GLU A 51 12.66 20.50 9.10
C GLU A 51 12.97 19.30 8.18
N PRO A 52 14.18 19.23 7.60
CA PRO A 52 14.53 18.15 6.68
C PRO A 52 14.83 16.86 7.42
N VAL A 53 14.17 15.78 7.01
CA VAL A 53 14.41 14.42 7.53
C VAL A 53 14.28 13.39 6.41
N SER A 54 14.83 12.21 6.62
CA SER A 54 14.58 11.08 5.72
C SER A 54 13.10 10.67 5.75
N ARG A 55 12.62 9.95 4.73
CA ARG A 55 11.25 9.44 4.70
C ARG A 55 11.00 8.44 5.83
N GLU A 56 11.99 7.66 6.18
CA GLU A 56 11.98 6.72 7.30
C GLU A 56 11.84 7.46 8.63
N ASP A 57 12.67 8.49 8.86
CA ASP A 57 12.61 9.29 10.08
C ASP A 57 11.29 10.06 10.19
N LEU A 58 10.77 10.56 9.06
CA LEU A 58 9.46 11.21 9.05
C LEU A 58 8.38 10.24 9.52
N ALA A 59 8.36 9.02 9.00
CA ALA A 59 7.40 7.98 9.39
C ALA A 59 7.52 7.60 10.87
N HIS A 60 8.75 7.64 11.43
CA HIS A 60 9.01 7.27 12.82
C HIS A 60 8.76 8.40 13.82
N HIS A 61 8.85 9.66 13.44
CA HIS A 61 8.77 10.79 14.37
C HIS A 61 7.47 11.60 14.28
N ALA A 62 6.75 11.52 13.17
CA ALA A 62 5.49 12.24 13.02
C ALA A 62 4.36 11.64 13.89
N ASP A 63 3.51 12.49 14.45
CA ASP A 63 2.26 12.10 15.12
C ASP A 63 1.09 12.05 14.14
N LEU A 64 1.21 12.77 13.01
CA LEU A 64 0.32 12.78 11.86
C LEU A 64 1.16 12.90 10.60
N ILE A 65 0.81 12.16 9.56
CA ILE A 65 1.40 12.31 8.23
C ILE A 65 0.36 12.89 7.28
N VAL A 66 0.71 13.99 6.61
CA VAL A 66 -0.10 14.59 5.55
C VAL A 66 0.55 14.29 4.21
N VAL A 67 -0.17 13.63 3.34
CA VAL A 67 0.30 13.29 1.99
C VAL A 67 -0.35 14.23 0.98
N LEU A 68 0.44 15.02 0.28
CA LEU A 68 0.01 15.90 -0.82
C LEU A 68 0.33 15.21 -2.14
N GLY A 69 -0.61 14.43 -2.66
CA GLY A 69 -0.40 13.59 -3.86
C GLY A 69 -1.57 12.68 -4.12
N GLY A 70 -1.36 11.64 -4.88
CA GLY A 70 -2.33 10.55 -5.11
C GLY A 70 -1.98 9.30 -4.32
N ASP A 71 -2.76 8.23 -4.57
CA ASP A 71 -2.63 6.94 -3.90
C ASP A 71 -1.20 6.39 -3.95
N GLY A 72 -0.48 6.51 -5.07
CA GLY A 72 0.92 6.05 -5.16
C GLY A 72 1.88 6.78 -4.21
N THR A 73 1.69 8.08 -3.95
CA THR A 73 2.50 8.82 -2.98
C THR A 73 2.19 8.36 -1.55
N LEU A 74 0.91 8.10 -1.28
CA LEU A 74 0.45 7.58 0.01
C LEU A 74 1.00 6.18 0.26
N LEU A 75 0.92 5.25 -0.68
CA LEU A 75 1.48 3.91 -0.57
C LEU A 75 2.98 3.94 -0.21
N GLY A 76 3.75 4.85 -0.84
CA GLY A 76 5.18 4.97 -0.60
C GLY A 76 5.55 5.34 0.83
N ILE A 77 4.73 6.12 1.55
CA ILE A 77 4.97 6.44 2.96
C ILE A 77 4.29 5.44 3.91
N ALA A 78 3.12 4.93 3.54
CA ALA A 78 2.35 4.01 4.37
C ALA A 78 3.15 2.75 4.75
N ARG A 79 3.96 2.21 3.81
CA ARG A 79 4.85 1.07 4.06
C ARG A 79 5.98 1.35 5.06
N LYS A 80 6.31 2.61 5.31
CA LYS A 80 7.38 3.01 6.23
C LYS A 80 6.89 3.27 7.67
N VAL A 81 5.58 3.43 7.86
CA VAL A 81 4.99 3.76 9.18
C VAL A 81 5.14 2.61 10.19
N GLY A 82 4.95 1.37 9.75
CA GLY A 82 5.19 0.16 10.55
C GLY A 82 4.48 0.20 11.92
N ARG A 83 5.22 -0.12 12.99
CA ARG A 83 4.71 -0.29 14.36
C ARG A 83 3.99 0.93 14.93
N ARG A 84 4.34 2.14 14.52
CA ARG A 84 3.69 3.35 15.08
C ARG A 84 2.24 3.50 14.65
N GLU A 85 1.87 2.94 13.52
CA GLU A 85 0.54 3.10 12.94
C GLU A 85 0.09 4.59 12.94
N THR A 86 1.05 5.48 12.65
CA THR A 86 0.81 6.92 12.60
C THR A 86 -0.31 7.23 11.62
N PRO A 87 -1.36 7.98 12.01
CA PRO A 87 -2.45 8.33 11.11
C PRO A 87 -1.96 9.09 9.88
N ILE A 88 -2.52 8.78 8.72
CA ILE A 88 -2.20 9.40 7.44
C ILE A 88 -3.44 10.14 6.91
N LEU A 89 -3.30 11.44 6.65
CA LEU A 89 -4.28 12.25 5.94
C LEU A 89 -3.82 12.38 4.48
N GLY A 90 -4.56 11.78 3.56
CA GLY A 90 -4.31 11.88 2.12
C GLY A 90 -5.05 13.06 1.50
N ILE A 91 -4.34 13.97 0.86
CA ILE A 91 -4.89 15.10 0.10
C ILE A 91 -4.57 14.91 -1.37
N ASN A 92 -5.60 14.74 -2.17
CA ASN A 92 -5.44 14.51 -3.59
C ASN A 92 -5.27 15.83 -4.36
N LEU A 93 -4.30 15.84 -5.27
CA LEU A 93 -4.02 16.98 -6.15
C LEU A 93 -4.78 16.93 -7.49
N GLY A 94 -5.59 15.91 -7.69
CA GLY A 94 -6.43 15.69 -8.87
C GLY A 94 -7.84 15.27 -8.46
N GLY A 95 -8.42 14.30 -9.15
CA GLY A 95 -9.68 13.68 -8.72
C GLY A 95 -9.47 12.76 -7.53
N LEU A 96 -10.44 12.66 -6.62
CA LEU A 96 -10.44 11.84 -5.41
C LEU A 96 -9.90 10.43 -5.69
N GLY A 97 -8.99 9.91 -4.84
CA GLY A 97 -8.44 8.55 -4.94
C GLY A 97 -9.22 7.53 -4.12
N PHE A 98 -8.78 6.28 -4.14
CA PHE A 98 -9.31 5.24 -3.24
C PHE A 98 -8.72 5.33 -1.82
N LEU A 99 -7.55 5.99 -1.67
CA LEU A 99 -6.82 6.15 -0.42
C LEU A 99 -6.67 7.61 0.01
N THR A 100 -6.86 8.54 -0.92
CA THR A 100 -6.73 9.98 -0.66
C THR A 100 -8.13 10.59 -0.55
N GLU A 101 -8.41 11.23 0.57
CA GLU A 101 -9.76 11.43 1.07
C GLU A 101 -10.24 12.87 1.09
N ALA A 102 -9.33 13.83 0.85
CA ALA A 102 -9.66 15.25 0.75
C ALA A 102 -9.10 15.85 -0.55
N SER A 103 -9.81 16.81 -1.11
CA SER A 103 -9.32 17.62 -2.22
C SER A 103 -8.40 18.74 -1.73
N ILE A 104 -7.70 19.41 -2.65
CA ILE A 104 -6.86 20.59 -2.35
C ILE A 104 -7.65 21.65 -1.59
N ASN A 105 -8.89 21.90 -2.02
CA ASN A 105 -9.74 22.95 -1.44
C ASN A 105 -10.16 22.63 -0.01
N GLU A 106 -10.24 21.36 0.34
CA GLU A 106 -10.64 20.87 1.67
C GLU A 106 -9.44 20.66 2.60
N ALA A 107 -8.22 20.71 2.07
CA ALA A 107 -6.98 20.34 2.76
C ALA A 107 -6.82 21.00 4.13
N ARG A 108 -7.01 22.32 4.20
CA ARG A 108 -6.88 23.08 5.43
C ARG A 108 -7.96 22.70 6.45
N GLN A 109 -9.22 22.62 6.00
CA GLN A 109 -10.34 22.27 6.87
C GLN A 109 -10.20 20.84 7.42
N ALA A 110 -9.82 19.89 6.56
CA ALA A 110 -9.57 18.51 6.95
C ALA A 110 -8.45 18.44 8.01
N LEU A 111 -7.33 19.15 7.79
CA LEU A 111 -6.22 19.18 8.74
C LEU A 111 -6.61 19.86 10.07
N GLU A 112 -7.40 20.93 10.05
CA GLU A 112 -7.91 21.61 11.23
C GLU A 112 -8.77 20.68 12.09
N ARG A 113 -9.74 19.97 11.49
CA ARG A 113 -10.55 18.96 12.17
C ARG A 113 -9.67 17.88 12.82
N VAL A 114 -8.64 17.40 12.12
CA VAL A 114 -7.71 16.39 12.67
C VAL A 114 -6.97 16.93 13.89
N LEU A 115 -6.49 18.18 13.85
CA LEU A 115 -5.80 18.81 14.98
C LEU A 115 -6.71 19.04 16.19
N ASP A 116 -8.00 19.30 15.95
CA ASP A 116 -9.03 19.45 16.99
C ASP A 116 -9.51 18.08 17.54
N GLY A 117 -9.03 16.99 16.94
CA GLY A 117 -9.41 15.63 17.32
C GLY A 117 -10.78 15.21 16.82
N ASP A 118 -11.38 15.94 15.87
CA ASP A 118 -12.63 15.61 15.19
C ASP A 118 -12.36 14.82 13.92
N TYR A 119 -12.00 13.54 14.09
CA TYR A 119 -11.77 12.62 12.98
C TYR A 119 -12.02 11.16 13.38
N GLU A 120 -12.36 10.37 12.39
CA GLU A 120 -12.37 8.91 12.46
C GLU A 120 -11.18 8.33 11.71
N THR A 121 -10.84 7.09 12.02
CA THR A 121 -9.74 6.38 11.33
C THR A 121 -10.29 5.12 10.68
N ASP A 122 -9.70 4.79 9.53
CA ASP A 122 -9.90 3.56 8.81
C ASP A 122 -8.61 2.74 8.83
N ARG A 123 -8.68 1.51 9.36
CA ARG A 123 -7.52 0.63 9.51
C ARG A 123 -7.46 -0.35 8.35
N ARG A 124 -6.38 -0.26 7.58
CA ARG A 124 -6.14 -1.11 6.42
C ARG A 124 -5.12 -2.18 6.75
N ILE A 125 -5.46 -3.44 6.50
CA ILE A 125 -4.48 -4.52 6.62
C ILE A 125 -3.36 -4.34 5.62
N THR A 126 -2.20 -4.88 5.94
CA THR A 126 -1.03 -4.95 5.05
C THR A 126 -0.69 -6.41 4.78
N LEU A 127 0.15 -6.66 3.78
CA LEU A 127 0.80 -7.95 3.55
C LEU A 127 2.27 -7.86 3.96
N GLU A 128 2.76 -8.86 4.66
CA GLU A 128 4.18 -9.18 4.74
C GLU A 128 4.49 -10.20 3.65
N ALA A 129 5.46 -9.90 2.78
CA ALA A 129 5.98 -10.80 1.77
C ALA A 129 7.46 -11.07 2.04
N GLU A 130 7.78 -12.32 2.35
CA GLU A 130 9.14 -12.78 2.65
C GLU A 130 9.63 -13.63 1.49
N VAL A 131 10.76 -13.26 0.88
CA VAL A 131 11.51 -14.14 -0.02
C VAL A 131 12.32 -15.08 0.86
N CYS A 132 12.05 -16.36 0.73
CA CYS A 132 12.64 -17.41 1.56
C CYS A 132 13.49 -18.36 0.70
N ARG A 133 14.58 -18.86 1.26
CA ARG A 133 15.45 -19.89 0.67
C ARG A 133 15.49 -21.12 1.57
N GLY A 134 15.41 -22.30 0.96
CA GLY A 134 15.35 -23.57 1.69
C GLY A 134 13.92 -24.05 1.90
N ALA A 135 13.69 -24.93 2.87
CA ALA A 135 12.37 -25.56 3.08
C ALA A 135 11.91 -25.51 4.54
N GLY A 136 10.61 -25.39 4.72
CA GLY A 136 9.94 -25.49 6.01
C GLY A 136 10.29 -24.35 6.98
N ARG A 137 10.19 -24.64 8.29
CA ARG A 137 10.40 -23.65 9.37
C ARG A 137 11.85 -23.16 9.51
N SER A 138 12.82 -23.83 8.92
CA SER A 138 14.23 -23.47 8.92
C SER A 138 14.64 -22.67 7.67
N ALA A 139 13.71 -22.29 6.82
CA ALA A 139 14.00 -21.48 5.66
C ALA A 139 14.55 -20.10 6.07
N GLU A 140 15.62 -19.69 5.39
CA GLU A 140 16.23 -18.38 5.57
C GLU A 140 15.37 -17.30 4.89
N VAL A 141 15.05 -16.22 5.60
CA VAL A 141 14.42 -15.06 4.99
C VAL A 141 15.51 -14.18 4.36
N VAL A 142 15.53 -14.15 3.03
CA VAL A 142 16.53 -13.40 2.24
C VAL A 142 16.11 -11.94 2.06
N LYS A 143 14.81 -11.68 1.87
CA LYS A 143 14.25 -10.34 1.74
C LYS A 143 12.89 -10.28 2.42
N HIS A 144 12.56 -9.10 2.94
CA HIS A 144 11.28 -8.83 3.58
C HIS A 144 10.67 -7.55 3.00
N PHE A 145 9.39 -7.61 2.66
CA PHE A 145 8.64 -6.50 2.09
C PHE A 145 7.31 -6.32 2.83
N LEU A 146 6.81 -5.09 2.79
CA LEU A 146 5.48 -4.76 3.26
C LEU A 146 4.68 -4.17 2.08
N ALA A 147 3.48 -4.71 1.83
CA ALA A 147 2.55 -4.19 0.84
C ALA A 147 1.28 -3.67 1.50
N VAL A 148 0.70 -2.63 0.93
CA VAL A 148 -0.61 -2.10 1.29
C VAL A 148 -1.67 -2.62 0.32
N ASN A 149 -1.33 -2.68 -0.99
CA ASN A 149 -2.20 -3.20 -2.02
C ASN A 149 -1.92 -4.68 -2.30
N ASP A 150 -0.75 -5.00 -2.86
CA ASP A 150 -0.50 -6.31 -3.42
C ASP A 150 0.97 -6.71 -3.50
N ALA A 151 1.18 -8.03 -3.57
CA ALA A 151 2.40 -8.69 -3.98
C ALA A 151 2.11 -9.41 -5.31
N VAL A 152 2.86 -9.08 -6.36
CA VAL A 152 2.59 -9.54 -7.72
C VAL A 152 3.77 -10.32 -8.26
N PHE A 153 3.51 -11.56 -8.68
CA PHE A 153 4.45 -12.38 -9.43
C PHE A 153 4.26 -12.11 -10.92
N ASN A 154 5.30 -11.64 -11.57
CA ASN A 154 5.28 -11.34 -13.00
C ASN A 154 6.40 -12.09 -13.70
N LYS A 155 6.14 -12.53 -14.94
CA LYS A 155 7.21 -12.92 -15.85
C LYS A 155 7.95 -11.66 -16.33
N GLY A 156 9.25 -11.78 -16.55
CA GLY A 156 10.03 -10.74 -17.21
C GLY A 156 9.57 -10.51 -18.66
N PRO A 157 10.06 -9.45 -19.33
CA PRO A 157 9.60 -9.04 -20.67
C PRO A 157 9.69 -10.12 -21.74
N LEU A 158 10.63 -11.05 -21.63
CA LEU A 158 10.84 -12.16 -22.54
C LEU A 158 10.44 -13.52 -21.93
N GLY A 159 9.88 -13.50 -20.72
CA GLY A 159 9.55 -14.71 -19.98
C GLY A 159 8.44 -15.52 -20.62
N ARG A 160 8.58 -16.86 -20.58
CA ARG A 160 7.53 -17.80 -20.94
C ARG A 160 6.42 -17.77 -19.87
N MET A 161 5.30 -18.44 -20.15
CA MET A 161 4.23 -18.65 -19.18
C MET A 161 4.80 -19.22 -17.86
N MET A 162 4.41 -18.62 -16.76
CA MET A 162 4.83 -19.06 -15.44
C MET A 162 4.04 -20.28 -14.98
N GLN A 163 4.71 -21.14 -14.23
CA GLN A 163 4.09 -22.21 -13.46
C GLN A 163 4.34 -21.93 -11.98
N LEU A 164 3.26 -21.67 -11.26
CA LEU A 164 3.28 -21.28 -9.85
C LEU A 164 2.56 -22.34 -9.01
N ASP A 165 3.27 -23.00 -8.11
CA ASP A 165 2.68 -23.93 -7.14
C ASP A 165 2.38 -23.15 -5.86
N VAL A 166 1.10 -23.13 -5.47
CA VAL A 166 0.62 -22.33 -4.35
C VAL A 166 0.13 -23.24 -3.23
N THR A 167 0.62 -22.99 -2.03
CA THR A 167 0.10 -23.63 -0.81
C THR A 167 -0.59 -22.59 0.06
N ALA A 168 -1.59 -23.02 0.81
CA ALA A 168 -2.28 -22.23 1.83
C ALA A 168 -2.35 -23.03 3.11
N GLU A 169 -1.89 -22.47 4.22
CA GLU A 169 -1.80 -23.19 5.51
C GLU A 169 -1.04 -24.51 5.41
N GLY A 170 0.05 -24.53 4.64
CA GLY A 170 0.86 -25.74 4.41
C GLY A 170 0.19 -26.83 3.55
N GLN A 171 -1.00 -26.59 3.05
CA GLN A 171 -1.71 -27.51 2.17
C GLN A 171 -1.59 -27.06 0.72
N ARG A 172 -1.40 -28.00 -0.20
CA ARG A 172 -1.39 -27.68 -1.63
C ARG A 172 -2.77 -27.13 -2.03
N PHE A 173 -2.76 -25.86 -2.47
CA PHE A 173 -3.97 -25.19 -2.87
C PHE A 173 -4.22 -25.33 -4.39
N CYS A 174 -3.29 -24.86 -5.21
CA CYS A 174 -3.46 -24.83 -6.67
C CYS A 174 -2.11 -24.70 -7.37
N GLU A 175 -2.07 -25.18 -8.62
CA GLU A 175 -1.01 -24.88 -9.57
C GLU A 175 -1.57 -23.92 -10.62
N TYR A 176 -0.97 -22.74 -10.74
CA TYR A 176 -1.33 -21.77 -11.77
C TYR A 176 -0.37 -21.85 -12.95
N ARG A 177 -0.93 -21.89 -14.16
CA ARG A 177 -0.22 -21.63 -15.43
C ARG A 177 -0.75 -20.32 -15.97
N ALA A 178 0.02 -19.24 -15.81
CA ALA A 178 -0.45 -17.89 -16.03
C ALA A 178 0.70 -16.94 -16.38
N ASP A 179 0.39 -15.73 -16.79
CA ASP A 179 1.39 -14.65 -16.95
C ASP A 179 1.86 -14.08 -15.62
N GLY A 180 1.12 -14.35 -14.55
CA GLY A 180 1.46 -13.96 -13.19
C GLY A 180 0.38 -14.34 -12.18
N LEU A 181 0.63 -13.96 -10.92
CA LEU A 181 -0.29 -14.11 -9.81
C LEU A 181 -0.23 -12.88 -8.93
N ILE A 182 -1.39 -12.39 -8.52
CA ILE A 182 -1.55 -11.29 -7.58
C ILE A 182 -2.06 -11.86 -6.26
N VAL A 183 -1.38 -11.53 -5.16
CA VAL A 183 -1.90 -11.69 -3.79
C VAL A 183 -2.19 -10.31 -3.25
N SER A 184 -3.45 -10.00 -3.02
CA SER A 184 -3.90 -8.64 -2.73
C SER A 184 -4.65 -8.54 -1.40
N THR A 185 -4.53 -7.38 -0.75
CA THR A 185 -5.38 -6.97 0.36
C THR A 185 -6.76 -6.53 -0.16
N PRO A 186 -7.76 -6.31 0.71
CA PRO A 186 -9.00 -5.62 0.33
C PRO A 186 -8.74 -4.23 -0.27
N THR A 187 -7.76 -3.49 0.24
CA THR A 187 -7.36 -2.19 -0.30
C THR A 187 -6.87 -2.30 -1.75
N GLY A 188 -6.03 -3.29 -2.04
CA GLY A 188 -5.50 -3.55 -3.38
C GLY A 188 -6.53 -4.17 -4.34
N SER A 189 -7.69 -4.61 -3.85
CA SER A 189 -8.75 -5.19 -4.70
C SER A 189 -9.27 -4.21 -5.75
N THR A 190 -9.11 -2.92 -5.54
CA THR A 190 -9.45 -1.85 -6.51
C THR A 190 -8.26 -1.40 -7.37
N ALA A 191 -7.07 -2.01 -7.16
CA ALA A 191 -5.84 -1.77 -7.92
C ALA A 191 -5.62 -2.84 -9.01
N TYR A 192 -4.44 -3.44 -9.08
CA TYR A 192 -4.11 -4.38 -10.16
C TYR A 192 -4.95 -5.67 -10.12
N ALA A 193 -5.36 -6.11 -8.92
CA ALA A 193 -6.26 -7.26 -8.77
C ALA A 193 -7.60 -7.07 -9.52
N LEU A 194 -8.15 -5.85 -9.56
CA LEU A 194 -9.35 -5.54 -10.33
C LEU A 194 -9.13 -5.76 -11.83
N SER A 195 -8.00 -5.28 -12.37
CA SER A 195 -7.66 -5.46 -13.79
C SER A 195 -7.45 -6.94 -14.16
N ALA A 196 -7.05 -7.76 -13.21
CA ALA A 196 -6.95 -9.23 -13.37
C ALA A 196 -8.29 -9.97 -13.17
N GLY A 197 -9.42 -9.25 -13.08
CA GLY A 197 -10.75 -9.82 -12.90
C GLY A 197 -11.06 -10.25 -11.46
N GLY A 198 -10.31 -9.76 -10.49
CA GLY A 198 -10.58 -9.96 -9.06
C GLY A 198 -11.85 -9.24 -8.60
N PRO A 199 -12.48 -9.69 -7.51
CA PRO A 199 -13.63 -9.01 -6.91
C PRO A 199 -13.20 -7.72 -6.23
N ILE A 200 -14.09 -6.73 -6.21
CA ILE A 200 -13.94 -5.58 -5.34
C ILE A 200 -14.33 -6.00 -3.92
N VAL A 201 -13.42 -5.77 -3.00
CA VAL A 201 -13.58 -6.16 -1.59
C VAL A 201 -13.70 -4.92 -0.72
N TYR A 202 -14.67 -4.91 0.20
CA TYR A 202 -14.80 -3.80 1.14
C TYR A 202 -13.59 -3.76 2.07
N PRO A 203 -12.95 -2.60 2.27
CA PRO A 203 -11.63 -2.49 2.89
C PRO A 203 -11.49 -3.02 4.30
N SER A 204 -12.58 -3.07 5.07
CA SER A 204 -12.56 -3.57 6.46
C SER A 204 -12.70 -5.09 6.58
N LEU A 205 -12.86 -5.81 5.46
CA LEU A 205 -12.94 -7.27 5.49
C LEU A 205 -11.57 -7.88 5.75
N GLY A 206 -11.52 -8.89 6.62
CA GLY A 206 -10.31 -9.66 6.92
C GLY A 206 -10.08 -10.78 5.90
N VAL A 207 -9.70 -10.43 4.68
CA VAL A 207 -9.49 -11.40 3.61
C VAL A 207 -8.25 -11.06 2.76
N LEU A 208 -7.78 -12.07 2.01
CA LEU A 208 -6.79 -11.94 0.93
C LEU A 208 -7.44 -12.33 -0.38
N VAL A 209 -7.05 -11.70 -1.48
CA VAL A 209 -7.50 -12.02 -2.83
C VAL A 209 -6.33 -12.59 -3.62
N LEU A 210 -6.48 -13.81 -4.14
CA LEU A 210 -5.56 -14.40 -5.09
C LEU A 210 -6.16 -14.27 -6.49
N ALA A 211 -5.52 -13.50 -7.36
CA ALA A 211 -5.99 -13.26 -8.73
C ALA A 211 -4.91 -13.64 -9.75
N PRO A 212 -5.10 -14.72 -10.53
CA PRO A 212 -4.17 -15.08 -11.60
C PRO A 212 -4.28 -14.07 -12.77
N ILE A 213 -3.13 -13.74 -13.37
CA ILE A 213 -3.04 -12.86 -14.54
C ILE A 213 -3.02 -13.71 -15.79
N CYS A 214 -4.01 -13.56 -16.67
CA CYS A 214 -4.14 -14.29 -17.92
C CYS A 214 -3.91 -15.83 -17.76
N PRO A 215 -4.66 -16.51 -16.89
CA PRO A 215 -4.48 -17.94 -16.69
C PRO A 215 -4.85 -18.74 -17.96
N HIS A 216 -4.06 -19.76 -18.27
CA HIS A 216 -4.31 -20.64 -19.42
C HIS A 216 -5.37 -21.73 -19.16
N THR A 217 -5.79 -21.87 -17.91
CA THR A 217 -6.82 -22.85 -17.53
C THR A 217 -8.15 -22.12 -17.34
N LEU A 218 -9.16 -22.52 -18.09
CA LEU A 218 -10.50 -21.90 -18.07
C LEU A 218 -11.22 -22.00 -16.72
N SER A 219 -10.85 -22.95 -15.87
CA SER A 219 -11.40 -23.13 -14.53
C SER A 219 -10.80 -22.20 -13.47
N ASN A 220 -9.63 -21.60 -13.73
CA ASN A 220 -8.99 -20.69 -12.77
C ASN A 220 -9.80 -19.41 -12.62
N ARG A 221 -10.09 -19.06 -11.40
CA ARG A 221 -10.82 -17.85 -11.02
C ARG A 221 -10.07 -17.18 -9.87
N PRO A 222 -10.20 -15.86 -9.70
CA PRO A 222 -9.80 -15.21 -8.46
C PRO A 222 -10.50 -15.86 -7.26
N VAL A 223 -9.73 -16.04 -6.18
CA VAL A 223 -10.21 -16.69 -4.95
C VAL A 223 -10.01 -15.73 -3.78
N VAL A 224 -10.98 -15.72 -2.87
CA VAL A 224 -10.93 -14.96 -1.62
C VAL A 224 -10.69 -15.93 -0.47
N LEU A 225 -9.64 -15.67 0.31
CA LEU A 225 -9.23 -16.48 1.45
C LEU A 225 -9.24 -15.63 2.73
N PRO A 226 -9.36 -16.23 3.93
CA PRO A 226 -9.16 -15.51 5.18
C PRO A 226 -7.78 -14.86 5.26
N ASP A 227 -7.69 -13.65 5.84
CA ASP A 227 -6.41 -12.95 6.01
C ASP A 227 -5.50 -13.58 7.07
N SER A 228 -6.02 -14.55 7.82
CA SER A 228 -5.24 -15.38 8.75
C SER A 228 -4.40 -16.45 8.05
N PHE A 229 -4.63 -16.69 6.75
CA PHE A 229 -3.90 -17.72 6.01
C PHE A 229 -2.50 -17.27 5.65
N GLU A 230 -1.54 -18.19 5.79
CA GLU A 230 -0.21 -18.07 5.22
C GLU A 230 -0.20 -18.73 3.82
N ILE A 231 0.22 -17.94 2.83
CA ILE A 231 0.31 -18.35 1.44
C ILE A 231 1.78 -18.51 1.07
N GLU A 232 2.17 -19.66 0.51
CA GLU A 232 3.49 -19.81 -0.08
C GLU A 232 3.34 -20.00 -1.59
N VAL A 233 4.19 -19.30 -2.34
CA VAL A 233 4.21 -19.34 -3.80
C VAL A 233 5.59 -19.78 -4.26
N HIS A 234 5.65 -20.95 -4.88
CA HIS A 234 6.85 -21.54 -5.46
C HIS A 234 6.82 -21.39 -6.98
N VAL A 235 7.87 -20.82 -7.54
CA VAL A 235 8.00 -20.69 -8.99
C VAL A 235 8.63 -21.98 -9.54
N LYS A 236 7.97 -22.63 -10.49
CA LYS A 236 8.44 -23.86 -11.16
C LYS A 236 8.76 -23.65 -12.64
N SER A 237 8.97 -22.42 -13.06
CA SER A 237 9.27 -22.12 -14.45
C SER A 237 10.73 -22.45 -14.79
N PRO A 238 11.01 -22.98 -15.98
CA PRO A 238 12.40 -23.26 -16.40
C PRO A 238 13.26 -21.99 -16.55
N ASP A 239 12.64 -20.82 -16.68
CA ASP A 239 13.29 -19.52 -16.82
C ASP A 239 13.13 -18.71 -15.50
N HIS A 240 13.64 -19.22 -14.37
CA HIS A 240 13.56 -18.55 -13.06
C HIS A 240 14.17 -17.15 -13.09
N ASP A 241 15.22 -16.92 -13.85
CA ASP A 241 15.89 -15.62 -13.99
C ASP A 241 14.99 -14.51 -14.54
N SER A 242 13.80 -14.83 -15.02
CA SER A 242 12.83 -13.87 -15.52
C SER A 242 11.69 -13.57 -14.54
N THR A 243 11.62 -14.25 -13.39
CA THR A 243 10.52 -14.06 -12.44
C THR A 243 10.78 -12.88 -11.51
N MET A 244 9.85 -11.94 -11.50
CA MET A 244 9.90 -10.75 -10.66
C MET A 244 8.76 -10.76 -9.65
N LEU A 245 9.09 -10.53 -8.39
CA LEU A 245 8.14 -10.13 -7.37
C LEU A 245 8.06 -8.60 -7.35
N SER A 246 6.88 -8.04 -7.50
CA SER A 246 6.61 -6.59 -7.38
C SER A 246 5.70 -6.34 -6.19
N ILE A 247 5.96 -5.29 -5.43
CA ILE A 247 5.24 -4.89 -4.23
C ILE A 247 4.65 -3.50 -4.43
N ASP A 248 3.32 -3.39 -4.41
CA ASP A 248 2.56 -2.16 -4.67
C ASP A 248 2.98 -1.44 -5.97
N GLY A 249 3.58 -2.14 -6.93
CA GLY A 249 4.16 -1.56 -8.15
C GLY A 249 5.34 -0.60 -7.93
N GLN A 250 5.95 -0.57 -6.74
CA GLN A 250 6.98 0.41 -6.37
C GLN A 250 8.32 -0.20 -5.95
N GLU A 251 8.31 -1.41 -5.40
CA GLU A 251 9.50 -2.16 -5.07
C GLU A 251 9.48 -3.48 -5.84
N SER A 252 10.64 -4.05 -6.12
CA SER A 252 10.71 -5.33 -6.81
C SER A 252 11.92 -6.14 -6.38
N ALA A 253 11.80 -7.46 -6.54
CA ALA A 253 12.88 -8.41 -6.38
C ALA A 253 12.80 -9.46 -7.47
N GLN A 254 13.94 -9.79 -8.04
CA GLN A 254 14.10 -10.98 -8.87
C GLN A 254 14.16 -12.19 -7.95
N LEU A 255 13.49 -13.27 -8.32
CA LEU A 255 13.46 -14.54 -7.59
C LEU A 255 14.43 -15.52 -8.23
N SER A 256 15.23 -16.19 -7.40
CA SER A 256 16.12 -17.28 -7.80
C SER A 256 15.41 -18.64 -7.76
N GLU A 257 15.99 -19.65 -8.38
CA GLU A 257 15.40 -21.00 -8.52
C GLU A 257 15.12 -21.69 -7.17
N ASP A 258 15.94 -21.43 -6.17
CA ASP A 258 15.85 -22.01 -4.82
C ASP A 258 14.99 -21.15 -3.86
N GLU A 259 14.38 -20.08 -4.37
CA GLU A 259 13.59 -19.14 -3.58
C GLU A 259 12.09 -19.33 -3.80
N TYR A 260 11.33 -19.12 -2.74
CA TYR A 260 9.87 -19.01 -2.76
C TYR A 260 9.43 -17.79 -1.97
N VAL A 261 8.19 -17.40 -2.11
CA VAL A 261 7.66 -16.24 -1.38
C VAL A 261 6.58 -16.70 -0.42
N ARG A 262 6.75 -16.36 0.85
CA ARG A 262 5.76 -16.50 1.90
C ARG A 262 5.03 -15.20 2.08
N ILE A 263 3.70 -15.23 2.02
CA ILE A 263 2.84 -14.06 2.14
C ILE A 263 1.83 -14.30 3.24
N ARG A 264 1.72 -13.33 4.14
CA ARG A 264 0.75 -13.35 5.22
C ARG A 264 0.27 -11.93 5.52
N ARG A 265 -0.79 -11.82 6.30
CA ARG A 265 -1.20 -10.54 6.85
C ARG A 265 -0.07 -9.89 7.64
N GLY A 266 0.19 -8.62 7.37
CA GLY A 266 1.19 -7.84 8.08
C GLY A 266 0.80 -7.61 9.55
N ARG A 267 1.81 -7.53 10.39
CA ARG A 267 1.64 -7.32 11.84
C ARG A 267 0.99 -5.98 12.16
N TYR A 268 1.22 -4.95 11.35
CA TYR A 268 0.76 -3.58 11.56
C TYR A 268 -0.19 -3.15 10.47
N ALA A 269 -1.17 -2.31 10.85
CA ALA A 269 -2.11 -1.73 9.92
C ALA A 269 -1.64 -0.35 9.45
N VAL A 270 -2.06 0.03 8.25
CA VAL A 270 -2.04 1.44 7.83
C VAL A 270 -3.30 2.10 8.35
N VAL A 271 -3.14 3.20 9.08
CA VAL A 271 -4.23 3.97 9.65
C VAL A 271 -4.46 5.21 8.81
N LEU A 272 -5.57 5.25 8.09
CA LEU A 272 -5.98 6.41 7.29
C LEU A 272 -6.94 7.27 8.10
N ILE A 273 -6.85 8.59 7.96
CA ILE A 273 -7.91 9.50 8.40
C ILE A 273 -9.09 9.29 7.45
N ARG A 274 -10.27 9.05 7.99
CA ARG A 274 -11.45 8.72 7.21
C ARG A 274 -12.04 9.95 6.53
N SER A 275 -12.35 9.80 5.23
CA SER A 275 -13.09 10.78 4.45
C SER A 275 -14.48 11.07 5.04
N PRO A 276 -14.96 12.30 4.95
CA PRO A 276 -16.37 12.58 5.15
C PRO A 276 -17.25 11.98 4.04
N HIS A 277 -16.66 11.61 2.89
CA HIS A 277 -17.39 11.02 1.78
C HIS A 277 -17.65 9.54 2.01
N PRO A 278 -18.90 9.06 1.83
CA PRO A 278 -19.23 7.65 1.91
C PRO A 278 -18.42 6.81 0.91
N TYR A 279 -17.92 5.66 1.34
CA TYR A 279 -17.07 4.79 0.52
C TYR A 279 -17.70 4.39 -0.82
N PHE A 280 -19.02 4.20 -0.84
CA PHE A 280 -19.75 3.86 -2.07
C PHE A 280 -19.86 5.03 -3.06
N GLU A 281 -19.74 6.28 -2.62
CA GLU A 281 -19.64 7.44 -3.51
C GLU A 281 -18.31 7.41 -4.24
N ILE A 282 -17.22 7.18 -3.51
CA ILE A 282 -15.88 7.02 -4.10
C ILE A 282 -15.88 5.91 -5.15
N TRP A 283 -16.52 4.77 -4.85
CA TRP A 283 -16.62 3.67 -5.80
C TRP A 283 -17.42 4.05 -7.05
N ARG A 284 -18.58 4.67 -6.91
CA ARG A 284 -19.40 5.12 -8.06
C ARG A 284 -18.59 6.04 -8.96
N ASP A 285 -17.94 7.04 -8.38
CA ASP A 285 -17.18 8.03 -9.15
C ASP A 285 -15.97 7.38 -9.86
N LYS A 286 -15.23 6.52 -9.15
CA LYS A 286 -14.01 5.91 -9.68
C LYS A 286 -14.25 4.75 -10.63
N LEU A 287 -15.30 3.99 -10.42
CA LEU A 287 -15.63 2.82 -11.22
C LEU A 287 -16.71 3.13 -12.27
N HIS A 288 -17.18 4.38 -12.34
CA HIS A 288 -18.22 4.81 -13.26
C HIS A 288 -19.51 3.97 -13.13
N TRP A 289 -19.91 3.70 -11.89
CA TRP A 289 -21.10 2.93 -11.56
C TRP A 289 -22.31 3.88 -11.36
N GLY A 290 -23.05 4.13 -12.41
CA GLY A 290 -24.29 4.90 -12.42
C GLY A 290 -24.18 6.33 -12.83
#